data_38930a2b6c245d4f32f36f9e90609c6b
#
_entry.id   38930a2b6c245d4f32f36f9e90609c6b
#
_cell.length_a   1.000
_cell.length_b   1.000
_cell.length_c   1.000
_cell.angle_alpha   90.00
_cell.angle_beta   90.00
_cell.angle_gamma   90.00
#
_symmetry.space_group_name_H-M   'P 1'
#
loop_
_entity.id
_entity.type
_entity.pdbx_description
1 polymer ?
#
loop_
_entity_poly.entity_id
_entity_poly.type
_entity_poly.pdbx_seq_one_letter_code
_entity_poly.pdbx_strand_id
1 'polypeptide(L)' 'MTLDPDQLGRSKADLAERLRGLRRDAGRTQVWLAQRATMSQTKLSNIETGRVTPGPVDVELILSLIHEGT' A
#
# COMPACT_ATOMS: atom_id res chain seq x y z
N MET A 1 3.69 -8.12 -25.36
CA MET A 1 2.51 -7.47 -24.76
C MET A 1 2.89 -6.06 -24.35
N THR A 2 2.31 -5.07 -25.02
CA THR A 2 2.62 -3.66 -24.74
C THR A 2 1.62 -3.14 -23.71
N LEU A 3 2.12 -2.69 -22.56
CA LEU A 3 1.27 -2.05 -21.58
C LEU A 3 1.08 -0.59 -21.95
N ASP A 4 -0.18 -0.18 -22.04
CA ASP A 4 -0.56 1.20 -22.26
C ASP A 4 -0.19 2.02 -21.02
N PRO A 5 0.39 3.22 -21.15
CA PRO A 5 0.67 4.09 -20.00
C PRO A 5 -0.54 4.35 -19.12
N ASP A 6 -1.74 4.43 -19.69
CA ASP A 6 -2.97 4.62 -18.92
C ASP A 6 -3.29 3.39 -18.07
N GLN A 7 -3.00 2.19 -18.57
CA GLN A 7 -3.19 0.96 -17.79
C GLN A 7 -2.22 0.88 -16.64
N LEU A 8 -0.98 1.31 -16.83
CA LEU A 8 0.01 1.37 -15.77
C LEU A 8 -0.42 2.32 -14.66
N GLY A 9 -0.96 3.49 -15.03
CA GLY A 9 -1.47 4.44 -14.06
C GLY A 9 -2.64 3.89 -13.26
N ARG A 10 -3.55 3.18 -13.92
CA ARG A 10 -4.69 2.54 -13.27
C ARG A 10 -4.24 1.43 -12.32
N SER A 11 -3.26 0.63 -12.73
CA SER A 11 -2.74 -0.45 -11.89
C SER A 11 -2.14 0.09 -10.59
N LYS A 12 -1.42 1.21 -10.67
CA LYS A 12 -0.85 1.87 -9.49
C LYS A 12 -1.94 2.38 -8.56
N ALA A 13 -2.96 3.06 -9.13
CA ALA A 13 -4.06 3.59 -8.36
C ALA A 13 -4.88 2.47 -7.72
N ASP A 14 -5.12 1.40 -8.45
CA ASP A 14 -5.87 0.24 -7.95
C ASP A 14 -5.14 -0.44 -6.80
N LEU A 15 -3.83 -0.63 -6.91
CA LEU A 15 -3.02 -1.21 -5.84
C LEU A 15 -3.04 -0.32 -4.60
N ALA A 16 -2.85 0.98 -4.78
CA ALA A 16 -2.85 1.95 -3.69
C ALA A 16 -4.19 1.94 -2.95
N GLU A 17 -5.28 1.99 -3.70
CA GLU A 17 -6.63 1.96 -3.12
C GLU A 17 -6.89 0.65 -2.38
N ARG A 18 -6.46 -0.46 -2.93
CA ARG A 18 -6.64 -1.77 -2.31
C ARG A 18 -5.87 -1.87 -0.99
N LEU A 19 -4.62 -1.44 -0.96
CA LEU A 19 -3.82 -1.45 0.27
C LEU A 19 -4.44 -0.55 1.34
N ARG A 20 -4.88 0.64 0.95
CA ARG A 20 -5.56 1.55 1.88
C ARG A 20 -6.85 0.94 2.41
N GLY A 21 -7.65 0.34 1.54
CA GLY A 21 -8.90 -0.31 1.92
C GLY A 21 -8.69 -1.45 2.90
N LEU A 22 -7.71 -2.31 2.64
CA LEU A 22 -7.38 -3.42 3.53
C LEU A 22 -6.96 -2.93 4.91
N ARG A 23 -6.14 -1.88 4.97
CA ARG A 23 -5.74 -1.30 6.25
C ARG A 23 -6.93 -0.74 7.02
N ARG A 24 -7.80 0.00 6.35
CA ARG A 24 -8.98 0.60 6.97
C ARG A 24 -9.99 -0.46 7.42
N ASP A 25 -10.18 -1.49 6.62
CA ASP A 25 -11.07 -2.61 6.97
C ASP A 25 -10.56 -3.38 8.19
N ALA A 26 -9.24 -3.43 8.37
CA ALA A 26 -8.64 -4.03 9.55
C ALA A 26 -8.70 -3.12 10.78
N GLY A 27 -9.20 -1.89 10.63
CA GLY A 27 -9.30 -0.93 11.72
C GLY A 27 -7.96 -0.34 12.15
N ARG A 28 -6.98 -0.32 11.25
CA ARG A 28 -5.62 0.15 11.59
C ARG A 28 -5.34 1.51 10.98
N THR A 29 -4.57 2.33 11.70
CA THR A 29 -4.15 3.65 11.23
C THR A 29 -2.90 3.57 10.37
N GLN A 30 -2.62 4.62 9.58
CA GLN A 30 -1.37 4.73 8.85
C GLN A 30 -0.17 4.73 9.81
N VAL A 31 -0.28 5.43 10.92
CA VAL A 31 0.81 5.49 11.92
C VAL A 31 1.13 4.08 12.44
N TRP A 32 0.10 3.32 12.80
CA TRP A 32 0.28 1.94 13.27
C TRP A 32 1.03 1.09 12.23
N LEU A 33 0.56 1.14 10.99
CA LEU A 33 1.14 0.31 9.94
C LEU A 33 2.56 0.76 9.58
N ALA A 34 2.79 2.07 9.47
CA ALA A 34 4.11 2.60 9.16
C ALA A 34 5.14 2.21 10.22
N GLN A 35 4.79 2.30 11.49
CA GLN A 35 5.68 1.89 12.58
C GLN A 35 6.01 0.41 12.50
N ARG A 36 5.02 -0.44 12.25
CA ARG A 36 5.22 -1.89 12.15
C ARG A 36 6.03 -2.28 10.92
N ALA A 37 5.85 -1.56 9.83
CA ALA A 37 6.56 -1.81 8.58
C ALA A 37 7.96 -1.15 8.55
N THR A 38 8.32 -0.45 9.61
CA THR A 38 9.60 0.28 9.71
C THR A 38 9.78 1.25 8.56
N MET A 39 8.73 1.96 8.21
CA MET A 39 8.76 3.00 7.18
C MET A 39 8.15 4.29 7.73
N SER A 40 8.45 5.42 7.07
CA SER A 40 7.85 6.69 7.45
C SER A 40 6.37 6.72 7.09
N GLN A 41 5.58 7.49 7.85
CA GLN A 41 4.18 7.69 7.52
C GLN A 41 4.03 8.37 6.16
N THR A 42 4.94 9.28 5.82
CA THR A 42 4.97 9.94 4.52
C THR A 42 5.12 8.93 3.38
N LYS A 43 6.04 7.96 3.54
CA LYS A 43 6.22 6.91 2.53
C LYS A 43 4.95 6.08 2.39
N LEU A 44 4.35 5.66 3.49
CA LEU A 44 3.13 4.87 3.45
C LEU A 44 1.98 5.66 2.81
N SER A 45 1.85 6.93 3.15
CA SER A 45 0.85 7.81 2.55
C SER A 45 1.03 7.92 1.04
N ASN A 46 2.27 8.06 0.57
CA ASN A 46 2.57 8.10 -0.85
C ASN A 46 2.24 6.78 -1.56
N ILE A 47 2.45 5.66 -0.89
CA ILE A 47 2.07 4.35 -1.42
C ILE A 47 0.54 4.25 -1.52
N GLU A 48 -0.18 4.67 -0.50
CA GLU A 48 -1.64 4.58 -0.43
C GLU A 48 -2.36 5.58 -1.34
N THR A 49 -1.67 6.60 -1.81
CA THR A 49 -2.23 7.58 -2.74
C THR A 49 -1.78 7.36 -4.19
N GLY A 50 -0.95 6.34 -4.42
CA GLY A 50 -0.47 6.01 -5.77
C GLY A 50 0.66 6.90 -6.26
N ARG A 51 1.23 7.76 -5.42
CA ARG A 51 2.37 8.61 -5.79
C ARG A 51 3.67 7.82 -5.91
N VAL A 52 3.79 6.78 -5.12
CA VAL A 52 4.95 5.89 -5.12
C VAL A 52 4.46 4.47 -5.31
N THR A 53 5.12 3.72 -6.20
CA THR A 53 4.81 2.31 -6.39
C THR A 53 5.62 1.50 -5.38
N PRO A 54 4.96 0.73 -4.50
CA PRO A 54 5.68 -0.11 -3.55
C PRO A 54 6.37 -1.27 -4.28
N GLY A 55 7.54 -1.67 -3.79
CA GLY A 55 8.20 -2.88 -4.28
C GLY A 55 7.48 -4.13 -3.77
N PRO A 56 7.82 -5.31 -4.35
CA PRO A 56 7.19 -6.57 -3.91
C PRO A 56 7.36 -6.85 -2.42
N VAL A 57 8.52 -6.51 -1.87
CA VAL A 57 8.81 -6.71 -0.44
C VAL A 57 7.91 -5.82 0.41
N ASP A 58 7.73 -4.56 0.00
CA ASP A 58 6.86 -3.62 0.72
C ASP A 58 5.41 -4.11 0.72
N VAL A 59 4.93 -4.59 -0.43
CA VAL A 59 3.56 -5.12 -0.54
C VAL A 59 3.37 -6.32 0.38
N GLU A 60 4.30 -7.28 0.34
CA GLU A 60 4.24 -8.45 1.19
C GLU A 60 4.25 -8.09 2.67
N LEU A 61 5.11 -7.15 3.06
CA LEU A 61 5.23 -6.70 4.43
C LEU A 61 3.92 -6.06 4.91
N ILE A 62 3.36 -5.17 4.11
CA ILE A 62 2.09 -4.50 4.44
C ILE A 62 0.97 -5.51 4.60
N LEU A 63 0.84 -6.43 3.64
CA LEU A 63 -0.21 -7.46 3.69
C LEU A 63 -0.05 -8.38 4.89
N SER A 64 1.17 -8.81 5.19
CA SER A 64 1.44 -9.66 6.35
C SER A 64 1.07 -8.97 7.66
N LEU A 65 1.42 -7.70 7.80
CA LEU A 65 1.12 -6.94 9.02
C LEU A 65 -0.37 -6.71 9.20
N ILE A 66 -1.09 -6.44 8.13
CA ILE A 66 -2.55 -6.29 8.18
C ILE A 66 -3.20 -7.61 8.60
N HIS A 67 -2.74 -8.74 8.03
CA HIS A 67 -3.25 -10.06 8.39
C HIS A 67 -2.96 -10.42 9.85
N GLU A 68 -1.75 -10.16 10.32
CA GLU A 68 -1.37 -10.43 11.71
C GLU A 68 -2.14 -9.57 12.70
N GLY A 69 -2.49 -8.36 12.27
CA GLY A 69 -3.22 -7.41 13.11
C GLY A 69 -4.71 -7.72 13.25
N THR A 70 -5.20 -8.67 12.49
CA THR A 70 -6.59 -9.09 12.57
C THR A 70 -6.71 -10.41 13.30
#